data_178edf418f04a65122044ea8e2d942d7
#
_entry.id   178edf418f04a65122044ea8e2d942d7
#
_cell.length_a   1.000
_cell.length_b   1.000
_cell.length_c   1.000
_cell.angle_alpha   90.00
_cell.angle_beta   90.00
_cell.angle_gamma   90.00
#
_symmetry.space_group_name_H-M   'P 1'
#
loop_
_entity.id
_entity.type
_entity.pdbx_description
1 polymer ?
#
loop_
_entity_poly.entity_id
_entity_poly.type
_entity_poly.pdbx_seq_one_letter_code
_entity_poly.pdbx_strand_id
1 'polypeptide(L)'
;EWLKSQGFETVEYRVVTGETLDEAMDYFSSAVAQNDFPSDGLVALYDNISYGDSLGSTSKFPRNAFAFKWADEIRETTLREIEWSPYRTGLINPIAELEGTTVSRASVHNVSILRELELGIGDTIQVYKANMIIPQIAENLTRSSHLEIPDICPVCSKKAQIMKEND
;
A
#
# COMPACT_ATOMS: atom_id res chain seq x y z
N GLU A 1 1.53 28.31 -12.21
CA GLU A 1 1.01 29.67 -12.44
C GLU A 1 -0.17 29.67 -13.42
N TRP A 2 -0.07 29.06 -14.62
CA TRP A 2 -1.14 29.04 -15.62
C TRP A 2 -2.44 28.41 -15.07
N LEU A 3 -2.40 27.27 -14.40
CA LEU A 3 -3.56 26.63 -13.79
C LEU A 3 -4.25 27.55 -12.77
N LYS A 4 -3.48 28.22 -11.90
CA LYS A 4 -4.00 29.20 -10.96
C LYS A 4 -4.72 30.34 -11.67
N SER A 5 -4.15 30.84 -12.79
CA SER A 5 -4.78 31.90 -13.59
C SER A 5 -6.11 31.49 -14.25
N GLN A 6 -6.35 30.18 -14.39
CA GLN A 6 -7.60 29.60 -14.88
C GLN A 6 -8.62 29.27 -13.75
N GLY A 7 -8.29 29.60 -12.49
CA GLY A 7 -9.15 29.38 -11.34
C GLY A 7 -9.07 27.98 -10.72
N PHE A 8 -8.06 27.17 -11.09
CA PHE A 8 -7.84 25.88 -10.46
C PHE A 8 -7.06 26.04 -9.15
N GLU A 9 -7.45 25.32 -8.13
CA GLU A 9 -6.61 25.09 -6.96
C GLU A 9 -5.46 24.14 -7.33
N THR A 10 -4.27 24.44 -6.84
CA THR A 10 -3.08 23.63 -7.14
C THR A 10 -2.33 23.33 -5.86
N VAL A 11 -1.73 22.16 -5.79
CA VAL A 11 -0.84 21.79 -4.69
C VAL A 11 0.36 22.76 -4.63
N GLU A 12 0.90 22.96 -3.44
CA GLU A 12 2.13 23.72 -3.25
C GLU A 12 3.31 22.96 -3.90
N TYR A 13 4.24 23.73 -4.48
CA TYR A 13 5.49 23.21 -4.99
C TYR A 13 6.65 24.15 -4.67
N ARG A 14 7.86 23.61 -4.63
CA ARG A 14 9.09 24.38 -4.45
C ARG A 14 10.12 23.96 -5.51
N VAL A 15 10.86 24.92 -6.02
CA VAL A 15 12.05 24.67 -6.81
C VAL A 15 13.23 24.51 -5.87
N VAL A 16 13.93 23.39 -5.94
CA VAL A 16 15.01 23.02 -5.02
C VAL A 16 16.27 22.64 -5.76
N THR A 17 17.40 22.69 -5.07
CA THR A 17 18.67 22.12 -5.50
C THR A 17 18.98 20.89 -4.66
N GLY A 18 20.06 20.13 -5.00
CA GLY A 18 20.48 19.01 -4.16
C GLY A 18 20.80 19.42 -2.71
N GLU A 19 21.22 20.66 -2.47
CA GLU A 19 21.53 21.17 -1.12
C GLU A 19 20.29 21.55 -0.30
N THR A 20 19.19 21.93 -0.96
CA THR A 20 17.95 22.39 -0.31
C THR A 20 16.82 21.35 -0.37
N LEU A 21 17.08 20.17 -0.93
CA LEU A 21 16.08 19.13 -1.07
C LEU A 21 15.59 18.62 0.29
N ASP A 22 16.51 18.32 1.20
CA ASP A 22 16.18 17.77 2.53
C ASP A 22 15.33 18.76 3.34
N GLU A 23 15.69 20.06 3.31
CA GLU A 23 14.90 21.11 3.96
C GLU A 23 13.46 21.20 3.39
N ALA A 24 13.32 21.06 2.07
CA ALA A 24 12.00 21.05 1.45
C ALA A 24 11.20 19.80 1.80
N MET A 25 11.84 18.64 1.92
CA MET A 25 11.19 17.40 2.36
C MET A 25 10.70 17.52 3.80
N ASP A 26 11.50 18.06 4.71
CA ASP A 26 11.12 18.29 6.11
C ASP A 26 9.94 19.27 6.20
N TYR A 27 9.98 20.35 5.43
CA TYR A 27 8.88 21.29 5.36
C TYR A 27 7.58 20.61 4.92
N PHE A 28 7.58 19.90 3.79
CA PHE A 28 6.36 19.26 3.28
C PHE A 28 5.87 18.12 4.19
N SER A 29 6.75 17.38 4.86
CA SER A 29 6.33 16.35 5.81
C SER A 29 5.56 16.93 6.99
N SER A 30 5.93 18.13 7.42
CA SER A 30 5.24 18.85 8.49
C SER A 30 3.96 19.54 8.00
N ALA A 31 3.96 20.05 6.77
CA ALA A 31 2.84 20.76 6.18
C ALA A 31 1.69 19.84 5.73
N VAL A 32 1.97 18.57 5.45
CA VAL A 32 0.98 17.62 4.92
C VAL A 32 -0.26 17.46 5.82
N ALA A 33 -0.06 17.52 7.13
CA ALA A 33 -1.15 17.41 8.10
C ALA A 33 -2.12 18.61 8.08
N GLN A 34 -1.71 19.73 7.50
CA GLN A 34 -2.48 20.98 7.40
C GLN A 34 -2.95 21.26 5.97
N ASN A 35 -2.66 20.36 5.03
CA ASN A 35 -3.01 20.54 3.64
C ASN A 35 -4.48 20.13 3.39
N ASP A 36 -5.21 20.93 2.61
CA ASP A 36 -6.58 20.63 2.20
C ASP A 36 -6.65 19.43 1.23
N PHE A 37 -5.54 19.11 0.57
CA PHE A 37 -5.42 17.95 -0.31
C PHE A 37 -4.79 16.77 0.42
N PRO A 38 -5.45 15.59 0.47
CA PRO A 38 -4.83 14.37 0.96
C PRO A 38 -3.56 14.06 0.14
N SER A 39 -2.44 13.78 0.83
CA SER A 39 -1.16 13.50 0.19
C SER A 39 -0.51 12.27 0.81
N ASP A 40 -0.13 11.29 -0.02
CA ASP A 40 0.61 10.10 0.38
C ASP A 40 2.12 10.24 0.22
N GLY A 41 2.58 11.40 -0.28
CA GLY A 41 4.00 11.69 -0.47
C GLY A 41 4.28 12.90 -1.34
N LEU A 42 5.53 13.00 -1.76
CA LEU A 42 6.05 14.03 -2.66
C LEU A 42 6.53 13.41 -3.97
N VAL A 43 6.49 14.20 -5.04
CA VAL A 43 7.14 13.87 -6.29
C VAL A 43 8.17 14.95 -6.60
N ALA A 44 9.43 14.57 -6.66
CA ALA A 44 10.51 15.42 -7.13
C ALA A 44 10.75 15.18 -8.62
N LEU A 45 10.72 16.25 -9.41
CA LEU A 45 10.92 16.22 -10.87
C LEU A 45 12.15 17.02 -11.23
N TYR A 46 12.89 16.59 -12.24
CA TYR A 46 13.92 17.44 -12.83
C TYR A 46 13.29 18.65 -13.53
N ASP A 47 13.73 19.86 -13.17
CA ASP A 47 13.22 21.11 -13.73
C ASP A 47 13.58 21.26 -15.22
N ASN A 48 14.74 20.76 -15.61
CA ASN A 48 15.14 20.71 -17.03
C ASN A 48 14.46 19.53 -17.74
N ILE A 49 13.45 19.82 -18.54
CA ILE A 49 12.65 18.82 -19.28
C ILE A 49 13.55 18.00 -20.23
N SER A 50 14.43 18.64 -20.99
CA SER A 50 15.29 17.93 -21.93
C SER A 50 16.26 16.98 -21.24
N TYR A 51 16.75 17.34 -20.06
CA TYR A 51 17.56 16.44 -19.24
C TYR A 51 16.72 15.29 -18.72
N GLY A 52 15.55 15.58 -18.19
CA GLY A 52 14.61 14.55 -17.70
C GLY A 52 14.29 13.52 -18.79
N ASP A 53 13.97 13.97 -19.99
CA ASP A 53 13.66 13.09 -21.13
C ASP A 53 14.87 12.24 -21.55
N SER A 54 16.10 12.79 -21.45
CA SER A 54 17.34 12.07 -21.77
C SER A 54 17.61 10.86 -20.86
N LEU A 55 17.03 10.82 -19.66
CA LEU A 55 17.19 9.72 -18.71
C LEU A 55 16.37 8.47 -19.12
N GLY A 56 15.45 8.62 -20.08
CA GLY A 56 14.60 7.54 -20.56
C GLY A 56 13.58 7.05 -19.54
N SER A 57 13.13 5.82 -19.73
CA SER A 57 12.11 5.20 -18.88
C SER A 57 12.46 3.75 -18.52
N THR A 58 11.89 3.27 -17.43
CA THR A 58 11.79 1.83 -17.13
C THR A 58 10.63 1.23 -17.93
N SER A 59 10.35 -0.05 -17.75
CA SER A 59 9.16 -0.68 -18.35
C SER A 59 7.82 -0.07 -17.90
N LYS A 60 7.81 0.67 -16.78
CA LYS A 60 6.58 1.21 -16.18
C LYS A 60 6.60 2.73 -15.96
N PHE A 61 7.77 3.33 -15.71
CA PHE A 61 7.88 4.72 -15.24
C PHE A 61 9.00 5.47 -15.93
N PRO A 62 8.83 6.78 -16.22
CA PRO A 62 9.92 7.64 -16.66
C PRO A 62 10.92 7.84 -15.51
N ARG A 63 12.19 8.09 -15.87
CA ARG A 63 13.28 8.32 -14.89
C ARG A 63 13.48 9.79 -14.53
N ASN A 64 12.61 10.66 -15.02
CA ASN A 64 12.67 12.10 -14.77
C ASN A 64 12.07 12.53 -13.43
N ALA A 65 11.55 11.57 -12.63
CA ALA A 65 10.88 11.84 -11.37
C ALA A 65 11.22 10.81 -10.30
N PHE A 66 11.16 11.23 -9.04
CA PHE A 66 11.29 10.38 -7.87
C PHE A 66 10.07 10.60 -6.97
N ALA A 67 9.45 9.52 -6.53
CA ALA A 67 8.40 9.57 -5.52
C ALA A 67 9.00 9.29 -4.14
N PHE A 68 8.75 10.18 -3.21
CA PHE A 68 9.01 10.00 -1.78
C PHE A 68 7.65 9.83 -1.09
N LYS A 69 7.45 8.71 -0.40
CA LYS A 69 6.21 8.42 0.31
C LYS A 69 6.39 8.63 1.80
N TRP A 70 5.35 9.18 2.44
CA TRP A 70 5.31 9.26 3.89
C TRP A 70 5.27 7.86 4.50
N ALA A 71 5.77 7.73 5.72
CA ALA A 71 5.59 6.49 6.46
C ALA A 71 4.10 6.24 6.72
N ASP A 72 3.65 5.02 6.42
CA ASP A 72 2.27 4.62 6.70
C ASP A 72 2.03 4.56 8.22
N GLU A 73 0.84 4.97 8.65
CA GLU A 73 0.43 4.84 10.04
C GLU A 73 0.13 3.36 10.34
N ILE A 74 0.95 2.76 11.19
CA ILE A 74 0.78 1.37 11.63
C ILE A 74 -0.11 1.34 12.87
N ARG A 75 -1.10 0.43 12.87
CA ARG A 75 -2.00 0.19 14.02
C ARG A 75 -2.07 -1.28 14.36
N GLU A 76 -2.14 -1.58 15.65
CA GLU A 76 -2.33 -2.94 16.14
C GLU A 76 -3.81 -3.29 16.18
N THR A 77 -4.10 -4.54 15.85
CA THR A 77 -5.44 -5.11 15.85
C THR A 77 -5.40 -6.62 16.04
N THR A 78 -6.57 -7.24 16.24
CA THR A 78 -6.69 -8.69 16.36
C THR A 78 -7.25 -9.28 15.06
N LEU A 79 -6.65 -10.38 14.60
CA LEU A 79 -7.16 -11.16 13.48
C LEU A 79 -8.35 -12.00 13.94
N ARG A 80 -9.56 -11.69 13.46
CA ARG A 80 -10.80 -12.41 13.83
C ARG A 80 -11.04 -13.63 12.98
N GLU A 81 -10.87 -13.49 11.67
CA GLU A 81 -11.18 -14.52 10.70
C GLU A 81 -10.39 -14.30 9.42
N ILE A 82 -10.19 -15.34 8.63
CA ILE A 82 -9.77 -15.24 7.23
C ILE A 82 -10.93 -15.64 6.34
N GLU A 83 -11.47 -14.67 5.61
CA GLU A 83 -12.43 -14.90 4.55
C GLU A 83 -11.71 -15.36 3.29
N TRP A 84 -12.14 -16.51 2.74
CA TRP A 84 -11.63 -17.02 1.48
C TRP A 84 -12.55 -16.61 0.33
N SER A 85 -12.17 -15.55 -0.37
CA SER A 85 -13.01 -14.92 -1.38
C SER A 85 -12.63 -15.36 -2.80
N PRO A 86 -13.53 -16.08 -3.51
CA PRO A 86 -13.28 -16.48 -4.90
C PRO A 86 -13.50 -15.30 -5.86
N TYR A 87 -12.56 -15.12 -6.78
CA TYR A 87 -12.59 -14.09 -7.81
C TYR A 87 -13.03 -14.67 -9.17
N ARG A 88 -13.44 -13.80 -10.08
CA ARG A 88 -13.83 -14.17 -11.45
C ARG A 88 -12.73 -14.90 -12.25
N THR A 89 -11.49 -14.77 -11.83
CA THR A 89 -10.33 -15.45 -12.43
C THR A 89 -10.20 -16.91 -12.00
N GLY A 90 -11.03 -17.37 -11.03
CA GLY A 90 -10.94 -18.71 -10.44
C GLY A 90 -9.96 -18.80 -9.27
N LEU A 91 -9.25 -17.71 -8.93
CA LEU A 91 -8.40 -17.65 -7.75
C LEU A 91 -9.23 -17.40 -6.48
N ILE A 92 -8.80 -17.98 -5.36
CA ILE A 92 -9.37 -17.75 -4.04
C ILE A 92 -8.34 -16.98 -3.22
N ASN A 93 -8.67 -15.74 -2.84
CA ASN A 93 -7.76 -14.88 -2.09
C ASN A 93 -8.16 -14.82 -0.62
N PRO A 94 -7.20 -14.90 0.29
CA PRO A 94 -7.43 -14.69 1.71
C PRO A 94 -7.59 -13.21 2.03
N ILE A 95 -8.61 -12.87 2.81
CA ILE A 95 -8.88 -11.52 3.32
C ILE A 95 -9.00 -11.62 4.83
N ALA A 96 -8.17 -10.89 5.55
CA ALA A 96 -8.20 -10.84 7.01
C ALA A 96 -9.37 -9.95 7.48
N GLU A 97 -10.21 -10.47 8.36
CA GLU A 97 -11.19 -9.70 9.12
C GLU A 97 -10.62 -9.29 10.47
N LEU A 98 -10.77 -8.03 10.83
CA LEU A 98 -10.07 -7.36 11.91
C LEU A 98 -11.02 -6.82 12.97
N GLU A 99 -10.54 -6.74 14.21
CA GLU A 99 -11.29 -6.22 15.34
C GLU A 99 -10.67 -4.95 15.92
N GLY A 100 -11.51 -3.99 16.32
CA GLY A 100 -11.10 -2.86 17.15
C GLY A 100 -10.39 -1.71 16.42
N THR A 101 -10.44 -1.66 15.08
CA THR A 101 -9.88 -0.54 14.29
C THR A 101 -10.93 0.09 13.37
N THR A 102 -10.58 1.23 12.76
CA THR A 102 -11.38 1.84 11.69
C THR A 102 -11.31 1.05 10.37
N VAL A 103 -10.45 0.02 10.32
CA VAL A 103 -10.28 -0.89 9.19
C VAL A 103 -10.79 -2.24 9.61
N SER A 104 -11.85 -2.72 8.98
CA SER A 104 -12.46 -4.02 9.29
C SER A 104 -11.86 -5.18 8.48
N ARG A 105 -11.19 -4.89 7.38
CA ARG A 105 -10.66 -5.91 6.44
C ARG A 105 -9.31 -5.50 5.89
N ALA A 106 -8.38 -6.44 5.76
CA ALA A 106 -7.07 -6.24 5.15
C ALA A 106 -6.75 -7.36 4.14
N SER A 107 -6.06 -7.01 3.06
CA SER A 107 -5.60 -8.01 2.09
C SER A 107 -4.43 -8.81 2.67
N VAL A 108 -4.48 -10.13 2.49
CA VAL A 108 -3.34 -11.03 2.75
C VAL A 108 -2.66 -11.43 1.44
N HIS A 109 -3.17 -10.95 0.30
CA HIS A 109 -2.70 -11.21 -1.05
C HIS A 109 -2.76 -12.69 -1.47
N ASN A 110 -2.02 -13.58 -0.81
CA ASN A 110 -1.93 -14.99 -1.17
C ASN A 110 -1.53 -15.87 0.03
N VAL A 111 -1.58 -17.18 -0.20
CA VAL A 111 -1.24 -18.19 0.81
C VAL A 111 0.23 -18.16 1.25
N SER A 112 1.15 -17.71 0.39
CA SER A 112 2.58 -17.63 0.75
C SER A 112 2.80 -16.58 1.83
N ILE A 113 2.20 -15.40 1.69
CA ILE A 113 2.26 -14.32 2.69
C ILE A 113 1.57 -14.74 4.00
N LEU A 114 0.43 -15.44 3.90
CA LEU A 114 -0.25 -15.98 5.08
C LEU A 114 0.65 -16.91 5.89
N ARG A 115 1.43 -17.77 5.21
CA ARG A 115 2.39 -18.68 5.86
C ARG A 115 3.63 -17.96 6.39
N GLU A 116 4.15 -16.99 5.64
CA GLU A 116 5.31 -16.19 6.04
C GLU A 116 5.03 -15.37 7.31
N LEU A 117 3.82 -14.81 7.40
CA LEU A 117 3.35 -14.10 8.58
C LEU A 117 2.90 -15.04 9.71
N GLU A 118 2.87 -16.36 9.48
CA GLU A 118 2.45 -17.36 10.48
C GLU A 118 1.11 -17.02 11.12
N LEU A 119 0.15 -16.56 10.30
CA LEU A 119 -1.15 -16.06 10.78
C LEU A 119 -1.98 -17.15 11.45
N GLY A 120 -2.66 -16.77 12.52
CA GLY A 120 -3.66 -17.57 13.22
C GLY A 120 -4.79 -16.71 13.77
N ILE A 121 -5.96 -17.31 13.91
CA ILE A 121 -7.12 -16.62 14.49
C ILE A 121 -6.83 -16.24 15.94
N GLY A 122 -7.10 -14.97 16.28
CA GLY A 122 -6.80 -14.39 17.59
C GLY A 122 -5.41 -13.73 17.69
N ASP A 123 -4.59 -13.80 16.64
CA ASP A 123 -3.27 -13.15 16.65
C ASP A 123 -3.40 -11.63 16.71
N THR A 124 -2.46 -11.01 17.44
CA THR A 124 -2.24 -9.57 17.39
C THR A 124 -1.37 -9.25 16.20
N ILE A 125 -1.88 -8.46 15.29
CA ILE A 125 -1.23 -8.08 14.04
C ILE A 125 -1.13 -6.57 13.90
N GLN A 126 -0.14 -6.13 13.15
CA GLN A 126 0.02 -4.73 12.75
C GLN A 126 -0.50 -4.54 11.32
N VAL A 127 -1.29 -3.49 11.13
CA VAL A 127 -1.89 -3.15 9.84
C VAL A 127 -1.61 -1.71 9.46
N TYR A 128 -1.53 -1.45 8.17
CA TYR A 128 -1.37 -0.12 7.59
C TYR A 128 -2.24 0.01 6.34
N LYS A 129 -2.46 1.25 5.88
CA LYS A 129 -3.20 1.52 4.63
C LYS A 129 -2.21 1.82 3.51
N ALA A 130 -1.86 0.84 2.71
CA ALA A 130 -1.03 1.08 1.53
C ALA A 130 -1.66 2.13 0.62
N ASN A 131 -0.88 3.16 0.28
CA ASN A 131 -1.33 4.33 -0.49
C ASN A 131 -2.60 5.00 0.12
N MET A 132 -2.74 4.99 1.44
CA MET A 132 -3.87 5.54 2.19
C MET A 132 -5.23 4.87 1.90
N ILE A 133 -5.29 3.81 1.09
CA ILE A 133 -6.54 3.24 0.58
C ILE A 133 -6.68 1.75 0.94
N ILE A 134 -5.66 0.93 0.63
CA ILE A 134 -5.78 -0.53 0.72
C ILE A 134 -5.15 -1.03 2.01
N PRO A 135 -5.96 -1.54 2.97
CA PRO A 135 -5.42 -2.11 4.19
C PRO A 135 -4.61 -3.38 3.92
N GLN A 136 -3.45 -3.46 4.53
CA GLN A 136 -2.53 -4.59 4.46
C GLN A 136 -1.99 -4.94 5.84
N ILE A 137 -1.56 -6.20 6.02
CA ILE A 137 -0.88 -6.63 7.24
C ILE A 137 0.61 -6.33 7.08
N ALA A 138 1.17 -5.57 8.03
CA ALA A 138 2.60 -5.27 8.09
C ALA A 138 3.38 -6.39 8.79
N GLU A 139 2.87 -6.84 9.95
CA GLU A 139 3.51 -7.85 10.77
C GLU A 139 2.50 -8.61 11.62
N ASN A 140 2.83 -9.85 11.98
CA ASN A 140 2.12 -10.63 13.00
C ASN A 140 3.01 -10.71 14.25
N LEU A 141 2.53 -10.17 15.37
CA LEU A 141 3.28 -10.11 16.63
C LEU A 141 3.17 -11.42 17.43
N THR A 142 2.11 -12.18 17.25
CA THR A 142 1.85 -13.43 18.01
C THR A 142 2.39 -14.67 17.32
N ARG A 143 2.22 -14.79 15.99
CA ARG A 143 2.72 -15.89 15.15
C ARG A 143 2.26 -17.28 15.61
N SER A 144 0.95 -17.44 15.81
CA SER A 144 0.40 -18.70 16.31
C SER A 144 0.33 -19.81 15.27
N SER A 145 0.36 -19.49 13.99
CA SER A 145 0.27 -20.45 12.85
C SER A 145 -0.98 -21.35 12.88
N HIS A 146 -2.02 -20.95 13.60
CA HIS A 146 -3.27 -21.73 13.73
C HIS A 146 -4.30 -21.32 12.68
N LEU A 147 -4.00 -21.60 11.40
CA LEU A 147 -4.93 -21.34 10.32
C LEU A 147 -4.99 -22.51 9.33
N GLU A 148 -6.21 -23.01 9.08
CA GLU A 148 -6.45 -24.01 8.06
C GLU A 148 -6.70 -23.36 6.69
N ILE A 149 -6.01 -23.87 5.66
CA ILE A 149 -6.23 -23.45 4.28
C ILE A 149 -7.26 -24.39 3.67
N PRO A 150 -8.40 -23.90 3.15
CA PRO A 150 -9.44 -24.74 2.62
C PRO A 150 -8.96 -25.46 1.34
N ASP A 151 -9.32 -26.73 1.21
CA ASP A 151 -9.10 -27.56 0.03
C ASP A 151 -10.32 -27.58 -0.92
N ILE A 152 -11.38 -26.88 -0.55
CA ILE A 152 -12.62 -26.69 -1.33
C ILE A 152 -12.98 -25.22 -1.42
N CYS A 153 -13.59 -24.83 -2.52
CA CYS A 153 -14.12 -23.48 -2.71
C CYS A 153 -15.32 -23.25 -1.80
N PRO A 154 -15.35 -22.17 -0.99
CA PRO A 154 -16.44 -21.91 -0.05
C PRO A 154 -17.78 -21.59 -0.74
N VAL A 155 -17.75 -21.19 -2.03
CA VAL A 155 -18.97 -20.80 -2.77
C VAL A 155 -19.53 -21.95 -3.61
N CYS A 156 -18.67 -22.67 -4.38
CA CYS A 156 -19.15 -23.69 -5.30
C CYS A 156 -18.81 -25.13 -4.89
N SER A 157 -18.16 -25.33 -3.74
CA SER A 157 -17.73 -26.61 -3.17
C SER A 157 -16.85 -27.48 -4.08
N LYS A 158 -16.31 -26.90 -5.15
CA LYS A 158 -15.32 -27.59 -5.99
C LYS A 158 -13.97 -27.62 -5.30
N LYS A 159 -13.20 -28.66 -5.58
CA LYS A 159 -11.84 -28.83 -5.05
C LYS A 159 -10.96 -27.64 -5.45
N ALA A 160 -10.26 -27.06 -4.47
CA ALA A 160 -9.27 -26.02 -4.63
C ALA A 160 -7.85 -26.63 -4.54
N GLN A 161 -6.88 -25.97 -5.17
CA GLN A 161 -5.47 -26.38 -5.14
C GLN A 161 -4.60 -25.14 -4.96
N ILE A 162 -3.54 -25.30 -4.18
CA ILE A 162 -2.52 -24.26 -4.07
C ILE A 162 -1.65 -24.33 -5.33
N MET A 163 -1.68 -23.27 -6.11
CA MET A 163 -0.82 -23.14 -7.29
C MET A 163 0.43 -22.36 -6.89
N LYS A 164 1.60 -22.84 -7.38
CA LYS A 164 2.82 -22.01 -7.37
C LYS A 164 2.84 -21.23 -8.67
N GLU A 165 3.06 -19.92 -8.56
CA GLU A 165 3.42 -19.11 -9.71
C GLU A 165 4.83 -19.56 -10.14
N ASN A 166 4.98 -20.00 -11.37
CA ASN A 166 6.31 -20.29 -11.91
C ASN A 166 6.93 -18.94 -12.28
N ASP A 167 8.11 -18.67 -11.72
CA ASP A 167 8.96 -17.53 -12.08
C ASP A 167 9.36 -17.55 -13.57
#